data_aef80bc93ce918a62518a56b92a28093
#
_entry.id   aef80bc93ce918a62518a56b92a28093
#
_cell.length_a   1.000
_cell.length_b   1.000
_cell.length_c   1.000
_cell.angle_alpha   90.00
_cell.angle_beta   90.00
_cell.angle_gamma   90.00
#
_symmetry.space_group_name_H-M   'P 1'
#
loop_
_entity.id
_entity.type
_entity.pdbx_description
1 polymer ?
#
loop_
_entity_poly.entity_id
_entity_poly.type
_entity_poly.pdbx_seq_one_letter_code
_entity_poly.pdbx_strand_id
1 'polypeptide(L)'
;MARLVVIIQCDDVTKRCSGFFCMKDFYERDGMFKDYPEDTRYMTLTCGGCCGTLLTAKLENLGSRLERIKITKDDVTFHLASCICSDNAHRQPCPFINRIKALLERKGFRNIVLGSHISQAAEAKRQAGIYKKW
;
A
#
# COMPACT_ATOMS: atom_id res chain seq x y z
N MET A 1 -6.77 -8.39 14.60
CA MET A 1 -5.55 -8.92 13.99
C MET A 1 -5.75 -9.02 12.48
N ALA A 2 -4.86 -8.46 11.68
CA ALA A 2 -5.03 -8.45 10.24
C ALA A 2 -4.82 -9.86 9.67
N ARG A 3 -5.78 -10.37 8.90
CA ARG A 3 -5.69 -11.65 8.21
C ARG A 3 -5.23 -11.48 6.77
N LEU A 4 -5.35 -10.28 6.24
CA LEU A 4 -4.93 -9.95 4.88
C LEU A 4 -4.32 -8.55 4.85
N VAL A 5 -3.15 -8.43 4.26
CA VAL A 5 -2.53 -7.14 3.94
C VAL A 5 -2.66 -6.92 2.43
N VAL A 6 -3.16 -5.76 2.05
CA VAL A 6 -3.25 -5.35 0.64
C VAL A 6 -2.34 -4.14 0.45
N ILE A 7 -1.38 -4.26 -0.45
CA ILE A 7 -0.45 -3.18 -0.77
C ILE A 7 -0.93 -2.51 -2.05
N ILE A 8 -1.28 -1.21 -1.95
CA ILE A 8 -1.62 -0.42 -3.12
C ILE A 8 -0.35 0.25 -3.64
N GLN A 9 0.02 -0.04 -4.88
CA GLN A 9 1.20 0.48 -5.55
C GLN A 9 0.79 1.53 -6.58
N CYS A 10 1.69 2.46 -6.88
CA CYS A 10 1.45 3.45 -7.92
C CYS A 10 1.44 2.77 -9.30
N ASP A 11 0.36 2.95 -10.04
CA ASP A 11 0.19 2.35 -11.36
C ASP A 11 1.30 2.80 -12.33
N ASP A 12 1.70 4.06 -12.25
CA ASP A 12 2.79 4.57 -13.09
C ASP A 12 4.14 3.97 -12.71
N VAL A 13 4.42 3.86 -11.41
CA VAL A 13 5.69 3.29 -10.93
C VAL A 13 5.79 1.81 -11.28
N THR A 14 4.69 1.07 -11.25
CA THR A 14 4.70 -0.37 -11.58
C THR A 14 5.04 -0.67 -13.04
N LYS A 15 5.05 0.34 -13.91
CA LYS A 15 5.54 0.18 -15.28
C LYS A 15 7.05 -0.07 -15.33
N ARG A 16 7.77 0.26 -14.27
CA ARG A 16 9.23 0.09 -14.18
C ARG A 16 9.71 -0.55 -12.88
N CYS A 17 8.87 -0.63 -11.87
CA CYS A 17 9.19 -1.27 -10.60
C CYS A 17 8.44 -2.60 -10.50
N SER A 18 9.18 -3.68 -10.25
CA SER A 18 8.57 -5.01 -10.14
C SER A 18 7.78 -5.22 -8.86
N GLY A 19 8.00 -4.37 -7.84
CA GLY A 19 7.40 -4.56 -6.53
C GLY A 19 8.13 -5.57 -5.65
N PHE A 20 9.33 -5.99 -6.07
CA PHE A 20 10.06 -7.04 -5.36
C PHE A 20 10.34 -6.71 -3.90
N PHE A 21 10.78 -5.48 -3.61
CA PHE A 21 11.10 -5.10 -2.24
C PHE A 21 9.86 -4.98 -1.34
N CYS A 22 8.72 -4.60 -1.89
CA CYS A 22 7.47 -4.61 -1.11
C CYS A 22 7.12 -6.04 -0.68
N MET A 23 7.21 -6.99 -1.60
CA MET A 23 6.95 -8.40 -1.33
C MET A 23 7.98 -8.97 -0.36
N LYS A 24 9.25 -8.69 -0.60
CA LYS A 24 10.35 -9.16 0.25
C LYS A 24 10.19 -8.69 1.69
N ASP A 25 9.93 -7.39 1.88
CA ASP A 25 9.77 -6.81 3.21
C ASP A 25 8.55 -7.40 3.92
N PHE A 26 7.49 -7.68 3.19
CA PHE A 26 6.34 -8.36 3.79
C PHE A 26 6.72 -9.75 4.31
N TYR A 27 7.36 -10.57 3.48
CA TYR A 27 7.72 -11.94 3.89
C TYR A 27 8.79 -11.97 4.98
N GLU A 28 9.69 -11.01 5.01
CA GLU A 28 10.72 -10.92 6.05
C GLU A 28 10.25 -10.14 7.26
N ARG A 29 9.03 -9.61 7.24
CA ARG A 29 8.48 -8.74 8.29
C ARG A 29 9.38 -7.56 8.59
N ASP A 30 9.84 -6.92 7.51
CA ASP A 30 10.70 -5.73 7.58
C ASP A 30 9.90 -4.49 7.17
N GLY A 31 10.54 -3.32 7.20
CA GLY A 31 9.89 -2.07 6.86
C GLY A 31 8.66 -1.82 7.72
N MET A 32 7.52 -1.59 7.08
CA MET A 32 6.24 -1.32 7.76
C MET A 32 5.46 -2.59 8.10
N PHE A 33 6.04 -3.78 7.91
CA PHE A 33 5.31 -5.05 8.08
C PHE A 33 5.74 -5.86 9.30
N LYS A 34 6.62 -5.36 10.12
CA LYS A 34 7.30 -6.13 11.17
C LYS A 34 6.38 -6.69 12.26
N ASP A 35 5.23 -6.08 12.48
CA ASP A 35 4.32 -6.49 13.55
C ASP A 35 3.21 -7.46 13.12
N TYR A 36 3.20 -7.87 11.86
CA TYR A 36 2.18 -8.79 11.37
C TYR A 36 2.48 -10.25 11.74
N PRO A 37 1.46 -11.04 12.14
CA PRO A 37 1.63 -12.47 12.35
C PRO A 37 2.12 -13.21 11.11
N GLU A 38 2.78 -14.34 11.31
CA GLU A 38 3.35 -15.12 10.21
C GLU A 38 2.31 -15.66 9.24
N ASP A 39 1.10 -15.96 9.71
CA ASP A 39 0.03 -16.50 8.89
C ASP A 39 -0.77 -15.44 8.11
N THR A 40 -0.39 -14.17 8.24
CA THR A 40 -1.03 -13.09 7.50
C THR A 40 -0.77 -13.25 6.00
N ARG A 41 -1.83 -13.23 5.20
CA ARG A 41 -1.74 -13.28 3.75
C ARG A 41 -1.51 -11.89 3.18
N TYR A 42 -0.99 -11.81 1.96
CA TYR A 42 -0.84 -10.52 1.32
C TYR A 42 -1.24 -10.58 -0.15
N MET A 43 -1.59 -9.44 -0.68
CA MET A 43 -1.77 -9.24 -2.11
C MET A 43 -1.41 -7.80 -2.47
N THR A 44 -1.23 -7.54 -3.75
CA THR A 44 -0.97 -6.20 -4.25
C THR A 44 -2.06 -5.77 -5.22
N LEU A 45 -2.34 -4.47 -5.22
CA LEU A 45 -3.17 -3.82 -6.23
C LEU A 45 -2.44 -2.58 -6.69
N THR A 46 -2.72 -2.13 -7.91
CA THR A 46 -2.33 -0.77 -8.28
C THR A 46 -3.48 0.17 -8.00
N CYS A 47 -3.17 1.48 -7.93
CA CYS A 47 -4.19 2.51 -7.75
C CYS A 47 -5.13 2.62 -8.97
N GLY A 48 -4.83 1.92 -10.06
CA GLY A 48 -5.67 1.92 -11.25
C GLY A 48 -5.57 3.17 -12.11
N GLY A 49 -4.49 3.92 -11.96
CA GLY A 49 -4.27 5.20 -12.65
C GLY A 49 -4.50 6.39 -11.74
N CYS A 50 -4.04 7.56 -12.19
CA CYS A 50 -4.11 8.78 -11.38
C CYS A 50 -5.53 9.08 -10.92
N CYS A 51 -5.63 9.59 -9.70
CA CYS A 51 -6.86 9.82 -8.94
C CYS A 51 -7.55 8.53 -8.47
N GLY A 52 -6.93 7.36 -8.66
CA GLY A 52 -7.56 6.09 -8.26
C GLY A 52 -8.73 5.70 -9.14
N THR A 53 -8.67 6.06 -10.43
CA THR A 53 -9.79 5.94 -11.36
C THR A 53 -10.40 4.53 -11.41
N LEU A 54 -9.57 3.50 -11.41
CA LEU A 54 -10.05 2.11 -11.50
C LEU A 54 -10.06 1.40 -10.15
N LEU A 55 -9.71 2.08 -9.08
CA LEU A 55 -9.60 1.46 -7.75
C LEU A 55 -10.95 0.99 -7.23
N THR A 56 -12.02 1.75 -7.46
CA THR A 56 -13.37 1.41 -6.99
C THR A 56 -13.79 0.02 -7.45
N ALA A 57 -13.60 -0.30 -8.74
CA ALA A 57 -13.97 -1.61 -9.28
C ALA A 57 -13.17 -2.73 -8.63
N LYS A 58 -11.87 -2.51 -8.40
CA LYS A 58 -11.01 -3.49 -7.73
C LYS A 58 -11.45 -3.73 -6.29
N LEU A 59 -11.82 -2.67 -5.57
CA LEU A 59 -12.27 -2.78 -4.19
C LEU A 59 -13.62 -3.49 -4.08
N GLU A 60 -14.52 -3.26 -5.01
CA GLU A 60 -15.80 -3.97 -5.05
C GLU A 60 -15.60 -5.46 -5.33
N ASN A 61 -14.73 -5.80 -6.27
CA ASN A 61 -14.38 -7.19 -6.55
C ASN A 61 -13.76 -7.84 -5.30
N LEU A 62 -12.80 -7.18 -4.67
CA LEU A 62 -12.15 -7.70 -3.47
C LEU A 62 -13.19 -7.93 -2.36
N GLY A 63 -14.05 -6.96 -2.10
CA GLY A 63 -15.07 -7.09 -1.06
C GLY A 63 -15.97 -8.29 -1.30
N SER A 64 -16.39 -8.53 -2.54
CA SER A 64 -17.20 -9.68 -2.90
C SER A 64 -16.47 -11.01 -2.64
N ARG A 65 -15.17 -11.07 -2.97
CA ARG A 65 -14.37 -12.28 -2.75
C ARG A 65 -14.15 -12.56 -1.27
N LEU A 66 -13.88 -11.52 -0.48
CA LEU A 66 -13.69 -11.64 0.97
C LEU A 66 -14.97 -12.15 1.65
N GLU A 67 -16.12 -11.68 1.21
CA GLU A 67 -17.40 -12.11 1.73
C GLU A 67 -17.60 -13.61 1.54
N ARG A 68 -17.22 -14.15 0.38
CA ARG A 68 -17.33 -15.57 0.07
C ARG A 68 -16.50 -16.46 1.00
N ILE A 69 -15.36 -15.99 1.45
CA ILE A 69 -14.48 -16.77 2.33
C ILE A 69 -14.53 -16.28 3.78
N LYS A 70 -15.51 -15.42 4.08
CA LYS A 70 -15.82 -14.95 5.43
C LYS A 70 -14.67 -14.23 6.13
N ILE A 71 -13.89 -13.45 5.37
CA ILE A 71 -12.94 -12.50 5.92
C ILE A 71 -13.65 -11.16 6.02
N THR A 72 -13.70 -10.59 7.22
CA THR A 72 -14.33 -9.29 7.41
C THR A 72 -13.38 -8.17 6.97
N LYS A 73 -13.95 -7.02 6.59
CA LYS A 73 -13.15 -5.88 6.19
C LYS A 73 -12.27 -5.35 7.32
N ASP A 74 -12.65 -5.59 8.57
CA ASP A 74 -11.84 -5.22 9.73
C ASP A 74 -10.56 -6.06 9.86
N ASP A 75 -10.53 -7.23 9.25
CA ASP A 75 -9.35 -8.10 9.19
C ASP A 75 -8.43 -7.80 8.01
N VAL A 76 -8.71 -6.74 7.27
CA VAL A 76 -7.92 -6.32 6.10
C VAL A 76 -7.23 -5.00 6.41
N THR A 77 -5.93 -4.93 6.20
CA THR A 77 -5.16 -3.70 6.33
C THR A 77 -4.58 -3.32 4.98
N PHE A 78 -4.82 -2.09 4.56
CA PHE A 78 -4.26 -1.54 3.34
C PHE A 78 -2.99 -0.77 3.66
N HIS A 79 -1.94 -1.05 2.91
CA HIS A 79 -0.73 -0.24 2.91
C HIS A 79 -0.68 0.55 1.62
N LEU A 80 -0.62 1.87 1.71
CA LEU A 80 -0.27 2.69 0.57
C LEU A 80 1.24 2.60 0.42
N ALA A 81 1.71 2.03 -0.68
CA ALA A 81 3.13 1.75 -0.87
C ALA A 81 3.98 3.01 -0.75
N SER A 82 5.24 2.84 -0.42
CA SER A 82 6.15 3.96 -0.27
C SER A 82 6.30 4.79 -1.55
N CYS A 83 6.08 4.18 -2.72
CA CYS A 83 6.06 4.90 -4.00
C CYS A 83 4.88 5.85 -4.14
N ILE A 84 3.85 5.71 -3.30
CA ILE A 84 2.70 6.62 -3.26
C ILE A 84 2.88 7.68 -2.19
N CYS A 85 3.28 7.28 -1.00
CA CYS A 85 3.17 8.13 0.18
C CYS A 85 4.47 8.82 0.59
N SER A 86 5.57 8.60 -0.13
CA SER A 86 6.84 9.23 0.23
C SER A 86 7.58 9.75 -1.00
N ASP A 87 8.44 10.73 -0.75
CA ASP A 87 9.38 11.22 -1.74
C ASP A 87 10.54 10.22 -1.86
N ASN A 88 10.79 9.71 -3.05
CA ASN A 88 11.78 8.68 -3.27
C ASN A 88 12.30 8.71 -4.70
N ALA A 89 13.18 7.75 -5.05
CA ALA A 89 13.82 7.70 -6.36
C ALA A 89 12.84 7.55 -7.53
N HIS A 90 11.63 7.07 -7.29
CA HIS A 90 10.64 6.87 -8.34
C HIS A 90 9.86 8.14 -8.65
N ARG A 91 9.44 8.86 -7.63
CA ARG A 91 8.67 10.10 -7.79
C ARG A 91 8.42 10.77 -6.44
N GLN A 92 7.85 11.97 -6.49
CA GLN A 92 7.35 12.68 -5.32
C GLN A 92 6.10 11.98 -4.74
N PRO A 93 5.71 12.28 -3.49
CA PRO A 93 4.47 11.74 -2.94
C PRO A 93 3.28 12.00 -3.85
N CYS A 94 2.40 11.02 -3.94
CA CYS A 94 1.20 11.13 -4.76
C CYS A 94 0.29 12.24 -4.23
N PRO A 95 -0.17 13.18 -5.08
CA PRO A 95 -1.08 14.23 -4.64
C PRO A 95 -2.49 13.73 -4.33
N PHE A 96 -2.79 12.47 -4.64
CA PHE A 96 -4.12 11.90 -4.48
C PHE A 96 -4.24 10.95 -3.28
N ILE A 97 -3.30 11.00 -2.33
CA ILE A 97 -3.31 10.12 -1.16
C ILE A 97 -4.65 10.22 -0.41
N ASN A 98 -5.12 11.43 -0.15
CA ASN A 98 -6.37 11.62 0.60
C ASN A 98 -7.58 11.09 -0.16
N ARG A 99 -7.57 11.20 -1.48
CA ARG A 99 -8.64 10.63 -2.31
C ARG A 99 -8.64 9.12 -2.27
N ILE A 100 -7.47 8.50 -2.35
CA ILE A 100 -7.34 7.05 -2.25
C ILE A 100 -7.83 6.56 -0.89
N LYS A 101 -7.43 7.24 0.19
CA LYS A 101 -7.91 6.91 1.53
C LYS A 101 -9.42 7.04 1.64
N ALA A 102 -10.00 8.10 1.09
CA ALA A 102 -11.45 8.30 1.10
C ALA A 102 -12.19 7.20 0.33
N LEU A 103 -11.64 6.76 -0.79
CA LEU A 103 -12.22 5.65 -1.56
C LEU A 103 -12.21 4.35 -0.75
N LEU A 104 -11.11 4.05 -0.07
CA LEU A 104 -11.00 2.87 0.79
C LEU A 104 -12.03 2.92 1.91
N GLU A 105 -12.12 4.04 2.59
CA GLU A 105 -13.06 4.24 3.70
C GLU A 105 -14.52 4.11 3.25
N ARG A 106 -14.83 4.66 2.07
CA ARG A 106 -16.18 4.57 1.50
C ARG A 106 -16.57 3.12 1.22
N LYS A 107 -15.61 2.28 0.88
CA LYS A 107 -15.85 0.86 0.63
C LYS A 107 -15.80 0.02 1.93
N GLY A 108 -15.63 0.66 3.07
CA GLY A 108 -15.67 0.00 4.38
C GLY A 108 -14.33 -0.49 4.88
N PHE A 109 -13.23 -0.16 4.21
CA PHE A 109 -11.88 -0.52 4.65
C PHE A 109 -11.30 0.63 5.46
N ARG A 110 -11.11 0.41 6.76
CA ARG A 110 -10.72 1.45 7.70
C ARG A 110 -9.27 1.38 8.16
N ASN A 111 -8.64 0.22 8.00
CA ASN A 111 -7.27 0.02 8.45
C ASN A 111 -6.32 0.39 7.31
N ILE A 112 -5.79 1.60 7.37
CA ILE A 112 -4.93 2.16 6.31
C ILE A 112 -3.61 2.59 6.93
N VAL A 113 -2.50 2.07 6.40
CA VAL A 113 -1.15 2.38 6.85
C VAL A 113 -0.39 3.01 5.69
N LEU A 114 0.35 4.07 5.96
CA LEU A 114 1.21 4.71 4.96
C LEU A 114 2.59 4.04 4.99
N GLY A 115 2.98 3.48 3.86
CA GLY A 115 4.31 2.89 3.69
C GLY A 115 4.31 1.38 3.52
N SER A 116 5.35 0.91 2.85
CA SER A 116 5.64 -0.50 2.62
C SER A 116 7.13 -0.75 2.82
N HIS A 117 7.90 -0.90 1.74
CA HIS A 117 9.35 -0.97 1.81
C HIS A 117 9.96 0.38 2.20
N ILE A 118 10.94 0.35 3.10
CA ILE A 118 11.72 1.54 3.47
C ILE A 118 13.13 1.38 2.93
N SER A 119 13.48 2.20 1.94
CA SER A 119 14.81 2.23 1.35
C SER A 119 15.77 2.99 2.28
N GLN A 120 16.89 2.38 2.66
CA GLN A 120 17.90 3.04 3.48
C GLN A 120 18.49 4.25 2.76
N ALA A 121 18.70 4.16 1.44
CA ALA A 121 19.21 5.28 0.65
C ALA A 121 18.22 6.45 0.63
N ALA A 122 16.92 6.16 0.47
CA ALA A 122 15.90 7.20 0.50
C ALA A 122 15.75 7.82 1.89
N GLU A 123 15.87 7.02 2.95
CA GLU A 123 15.86 7.54 4.32
C GLU A 123 17.04 8.49 4.57
N ALA A 124 18.22 8.14 4.09
CA ALA A 124 19.39 9.01 4.22
C ALA A 124 19.15 10.35 3.50
N LYS A 125 18.51 10.33 2.33
CA LYS A 125 18.18 11.56 1.60
C LYS A 125 17.11 12.38 2.31
N ARG A 126 16.15 11.76 2.99
CA ARG A 126 15.15 12.47 3.81
C ARG A 126 15.83 13.13 5.01
N GLN A 127 16.76 12.44 5.67
CA GLN A 127 17.50 13.00 6.78
C GLN A 127 18.38 14.19 6.33
N ALA A 128 18.92 14.13 5.12
CA ALA A 128 19.73 15.21 4.55
C ALA A 128 18.89 16.35 3.98
N GLY A 129 17.56 16.26 4.00
CA GLY A 129 16.67 17.29 3.46
C GLY A 129 16.52 17.28 1.94
N ILE A 130 17.08 16.26 1.25
CA ILE A 130 16.96 16.14 -0.21
C ILE A 130 15.56 15.67 -0.59
N TYR A 131 15.01 14.69 0.12
CA TYR A 131 13.64 14.23 -0.02
C TYR A 131 12.78 14.75 1.11
N LYS A 132 11.49 14.95 0.83
CA LYS A 132 10.51 15.32 1.86
C LYS A 132 10.33 14.17 2.85
N LYS A 133 10.14 14.52 4.11
CA LYS A 133 9.79 13.54 5.14
C LYS A 133 8.35 13.07 4.97
N TRP A 134 8.09 11.91 5.49
CA TRP A 134 6.76 11.29 5.47
C TRP A 134 5.67 12.21 6.04
#